data_e4e67cb0fd0d28c72aae844e8d291d3b
#
_entry.id   e4e67cb0fd0d28c72aae844e8d291d3b
#
_cell.length_a   1.000
_cell.length_b   1.000
_cell.length_c   1.000
_cell.angle_alpha   90.00
_cell.angle_beta   90.00
_cell.angle_gamma   90.00
#
_symmetry.space_group_name_H-M   'P 1'
#
loop_
_entity.id
_entity.type
_entity.pdbx_description
1 polymer ?
#
loop_
_entity_poly.entity_id
_entity_poly.type
_entity_poly.pdbx_seq_one_letter_code
_entity_poly.pdbx_strand_id
1 'polypeptide(L)'
;MLHGLGLGSVWRVDHAESIAAMMATSARFPAGQVVQTGFRMRLADSWGITPGASVLEIGCGQGDMTAVLADAVGPDGHVLGIDIADRDYGTPVSLGQSFDHLLAGPLGKRLDVRFTTDALTATFPDDAFDYVVLSQCSWYFASPEQLRDTLAHVRPWACRLCFSEWDLRPTAVEQVPHLLSVLVQAQIEAGGSRGNGNVRTLFGLDDVHRVIADAGWQVDATHTVDATGMHDADWEIAIALDYVSDHDRMAALPAEIRQLVATQADLLRATARERGNAALPVYTINAGR
;
A
#
# COMPACT_ATOMS: atom_id res chain seq x y z
N MET A 1 1.59 27.15 -30.54
CA MET A 1 0.84 27.29 -29.28
C MET A 1 1.44 26.33 -28.25
N LEU A 2 2.44 26.84 -27.51
CA LEU A 2 3.06 26.11 -26.39
C LEU A 2 2.30 26.55 -25.12
N HIS A 3 1.49 25.72 -24.55
CA HIS A 3 0.78 26.01 -23.31
C HIS A 3 1.02 24.94 -22.24
N GLY A 4 1.66 25.37 -21.16
CA GLY A 4 1.15 25.05 -19.82
C GLY A 4 1.56 23.72 -19.17
N LEU A 5 2.84 23.29 -19.25
CA LEU A 5 3.32 22.10 -18.50
C LEU A 5 4.37 22.44 -17.41
N GLY A 6 4.63 23.70 -17.12
CA GLY A 6 5.82 24.06 -16.34
C GLY A 6 5.61 24.34 -14.85
N LEU A 7 4.50 24.89 -14.42
CA LEU A 7 4.37 25.39 -13.04
C LEU A 7 3.75 24.37 -12.06
N GLY A 8 2.76 23.59 -12.48
CA GLY A 8 2.11 22.62 -11.62
C GLY A 8 3.00 21.45 -11.19
N SER A 9 3.98 21.06 -12.00
CA SER A 9 4.89 19.95 -11.69
C SER A 9 5.98 20.33 -10.68
N VAL A 10 6.51 21.56 -10.75
CA VAL A 10 7.57 22.03 -9.83
C VAL A 10 7.02 22.19 -8.40
N TRP A 11 5.86 22.83 -8.24
CA TRP A 11 5.21 22.99 -6.93
C TRP A 11 4.89 21.65 -6.25
N ARG A 12 4.56 20.61 -7.03
CA ARG A 12 4.28 19.26 -6.51
C ARG A 12 5.54 18.53 -6.05
N VAL A 13 6.68 18.76 -6.71
CA VAL A 13 7.97 18.15 -6.29
C VAL A 13 8.43 18.76 -4.98
N ASP A 14 8.48 20.09 -4.88
CA ASP A 14 8.89 20.81 -3.67
C ASP A 14 7.99 20.43 -2.47
N HIS A 15 6.69 20.20 -2.71
CA HIS A 15 5.74 19.77 -1.68
C HIS A 15 6.00 18.33 -1.25
N ALA A 16 6.23 17.41 -2.19
CA ALA A 16 6.60 16.03 -1.87
C ALA A 16 7.92 15.96 -1.08
N GLU A 17 8.91 16.78 -1.42
CA GLU A 17 10.17 16.91 -0.68
C GLU A 17 9.93 17.38 0.77
N SER A 18 9.04 18.35 0.94
CA SER A 18 8.68 18.89 2.26
C SER A 18 8.05 17.80 3.16
N ILE A 19 7.10 17.02 2.64
CA ILE A 19 6.48 15.93 3.39
C ILE A 19 7.47 14.80 3.63
N ALA A 20 8.23 14.40 2.60
CA ALA A 20 9.24 13.35 2.71
C ALA A 20 10.28 13.65 3.78
N ALA A 21 10.71 14.90 3.91
CA ALA A 21 11.66 15.33 4.92
C ALA A 21 11.17 15.15 6.37
N MET A 22 9.85 14.99 6.57
CA MET A 22 9.24 14.74 7.88
C MET A 22 9.23 13.26 8.26
N MET A 23 9.69 12.35 7.40
CA MET A 23 9.67 10.90 7.62
C MET A 23 11.02 10.38 8.09
N ALA A 24 11.02 9.44 9.03
CA ALA A 24 12.23 8.83 9.59
C ALA A 24 13.10 8.13 8.53
N THR A 25 12.47 7.54 7.53
CA THR A 25 13.12 6.82 6.42
C THR A 25 13.88 7.73 5.48
N SER A 26 13.53 9.01 5.40
CA SER A 26 14.14 10.02 4.52
C SER A 26 15.65 10.16 4.75
N ALA A 27 16.12 10.02 5.98
CA ALA A 27 17.54 10.09 6.30
C ALA A 27 18.37 8.97 5.65
N ARG A 28 17.76 7.84 5.32
CA ARG A 28 18.44 6.66 4.73
C ARG A 28 18.26 6.55 3.23
N PHE A 29 17.12 7.02 2.70
CA PHE A 29 16.76 6.88 1.30
C PHE A 29 16.03 8.13 0.80
N PRO A 30 16.66 9.31 0.82
CA PRO A 30 15.97 10.59 0.61
C PRO A 30 15.31 10.69 -0.78
N ALA A 31 16.02 10.34 -1.85
CA ALA A 31 15.47 10.43 -3.20
C ALA A 31 14.28 9.47 -3.41
N GLY A 32 14.37 8.24 -2.93
CA GLY A 32 13.29 7.27 -2.99
C GLY A 32 12.09 7.71 -2.15
N GLN A 33 12.32 8.30 -0.97
CA GLN A 33 11.24 8.79 -0.13
C GLN A 33 10.45 9.91 -0.81
N VAL A 34 11.10 10.81 -1.55
CA VAL A 34 10.42 11.87 -2.32
C VAL A 34 9.52 11.25 -3.41
N VAL A 35 10.02 10.25 -4.15
CA VAL A 35 9.25 9.52 -5.17
C VAL A 35 8.03 8.84 -4.54
N GLN A 36 8.25 8.11 -3.44
CA GLN A 36 7.20 7.43 -2.68
C GLN A 36 6.14 8.41 -2.16
N THR A 37 6.55 9.55 -1.62
CA THR A 37 5.65 10.59 -1.13
C THR A 37 4.85 11.21 -2.27
N GLY A 38 5.50 11.58 -3.37
CA GLY A 38 4.82 12.13 -4.55
C GLY A 38 3.79 11.16 -5.16
N PHE A 39 4.08 9.86 -5.12
CA PHE A 39 3.13 8.85 -5.52
C PHE A 39 1.90 8.81 -4.59
N ARG A 40 2.10 8.80 -3.27
CA ARG A 40 0.99 8.80 -2.28
C ARG A 40 0.15 10.08 -2.34
N MET A 41 0.76 11.22 -2.65
CA MET A 41 0.01 12.46 -2.93
C MET A 41 -0.94 12.30 -4.11
N ARG A 42 -0.53 11.60 -5.20
CA ARG A 42 -1.43 11.31 -6.32
C ARG A 42 -2.58 10.38 -5.93
N LEU A 43 -2.35 9.41 -5.01
CA LEU A 43 -3.42 8.59 -4.45
C LEU A 43 -4.43 9.45 -3.68
N ALA A 44 -3.96 10.29 -2.75
CA ALA A 44 -4.80 11.18 -1.95
C ALA A 44 -5.61 12.16 -2.83
N ASP A 45 -4.96 12.72 -3.87
CA ASP A 45 -5.63 13.57 -4.86
C ASP A 45 -6.76 12.82 -5.59
N SER A 46 -6.53 11.55 -5.98
CA SER A 46 -7.53 10.75 -6.69
C SER A 46 -8.75 10.39 -5.83
N TRP A 47 -8.56 10.31 -4.52
CA TRP A 47 -9.64 10.09 -3.56
C TRP A 47 -10.40 11.37 -3.21
N GLY A 48 -9.81 12.54 -3.45
CA GLY A 48 -10.40 13.82 -3.16
C GLY A 48 -10.54 14.08 -1.64
N ILE A 49 -9.52 13.69 -0.86
CA ILE A 49 -9.48 13.98 0.58
C ILE A 49 -9.59 15.48 0.80
N THR A 50 -10.55 15.88 1.61
CA THR A 50 -10.88 17.31 1.81
C THR A 50 -10.20 17.89 3.05
N PRO A 51 -9.78 19.18 3.02
CA PRO A 51 -9.30 19.85 4.22
C PRO A 51 -10.34 19.83 5.36
N GLY A 52 -9.89 19.63 6.59
CA GLY A 52 -10.74 19.52 7.78
C GLY A 52 -11.29 18.12 8.03
N ALA A 53 -11.07 17.17 7.14
CA ALA A 53 -11.62 15.82 7.27
C ALA A 53 -11.00 15.02 8.42
N SER A 54 -11.81 14.10 8.96
CA SER A 54 -11.38 13.02 9.86
C SER A 54 -11.20 11.74 9.06
N VAL A 55 -10.00 11.14 9.14
CA VAL A 55 -9.60 9.97 8.35
C VAL A 55 -9.17 8.83 9.26
N LEU A 56 -9.67 7.62 9.00
CA LEU A 56 -9.14 6.37 9.54
C LEU A 56 -8.31 5.68 8.46
N GLU A 57 -7.04 5.45 8.72
CA GLU A 57 -6.17 4.64 7.86
C GLU A 57 -5.98 3.26 8.47
N ILE A 58 -6.30 2.20 7.71
CA ILE A 58 -6.13 0.80 8.11
C ILE A 58 -4.89 0.23 7.44
N GLY A 59 -3.97 -0.32 8.24
CA GLY A 59 -2.67 -0.80 7.77
C GLY A 59 -1.72 0.37 7.51
N CYS A 60 -1.57 1.27 8.48
CA CYS A 60 -0.79 2.50 8.31
C CYS A 60 0.72 2.26 8.17
N GLY A 61 1.22 1.07 8.50
CA GLY A 61 2.62 0.71 8.37
C GLY A 61 3.56 1.73 9.02
N GLN A 62 4.57 2.19 8.29
CA GLN A 62 5.53 3.19 8.75
C GLN A 62 5.01 4.65 8.68
N GLY A 63 3.75 4.86 8.29
CA GLY A 63 3.13 6.18 8.28
C GLY A 63 3.37 6.99 7.02
N ASP A 64 3.84 6.36 5.95
CA ASP A 64 4.10 7.08 4.69
C ASP A 64 2.82 7.67 4.08
N MET A 65 1.73 6.90 4.05
CA MET A 65 0.45 7.41 3.59
C MET A 65 -0.20 8.30 4.66
N THR A 66 -0.03 7.96 5.95
CA THR A 66 -0.53 8.75 7.08
C THR A 66 -0.02 10.20 7.03
N ALA A 67 1.27 10.39 6.72
CA ALA A 67 1.86 11.73 6.61
C ALA A 67 1.24 12.54 5.46
N VAL A 68 1.00 11.90 4.31
CA VAL A 68 0.34 12.53 3.16
C VAL A 68 -1.12 12.87 3.47
N LEU A 69 -1.84 11.96 4.13
CA LEU A 69 -3.21 12.20 4.57
C LEU A 69 -3.28 13.37 5.57
N ALA A 70 -2.35 13.42 6.54
CA ALA A 70 -2.28 14.50 7.52
C ALA A 70 -1.96 15.87 6.89
N ASP A 71 -1.18 15.88 5.81
CA ASP A 71 -0.97 17.09 5.03
C ASP A 71 -2.25 17.49 4.28
N ALA A 72 -2.89 16.53 3.62
CA ALA A 72 -4.11 16.75 2.82
C ALA A 72 -5.30 17.26 3.67
N VAL A 73 -5.52 16.71 4.86
CA VAL A 73 -6.60 17.16 5.76
C VAL A 73 -6.31 18.53 6.39
N GLY A 74 -5.07 19.00 6.36
CA GLY A 74 -4.69 20.32 6.86
C GLY A 74 -4.80 20.48 8.38
N PRO A 75 -4.68 21.72 8.91
CA PRO A 75 -4.57 21.97 10.34
C PRO A 75 -5.84 21.66 11.15
N ASP A 76 -7.00 21.69 10.51
CA ASP A 76 -8.30 21.48 11.15
C ASP A 76 -8.80 20.03 11.01
N GLY A 77 -8.07 19.18 10.26
CA GLY A 77 -8.36 17.77 10.07
C GLY A 77 -7.56 16.85 10.98
N HIS A 78 -7.90 15.56 10.96
CA HIS A 78 -7.25 14.56 11.80
C HIS A 78 -7.15 13.20 11.09
N VAL A 79 -6.04 12.49 11.33
CA VAL A 79 -5.80 11.14 10.81
C VAL A 79 -5.50 10.19 11.97
N LEU A 80 -6.27 9.13 12.10
CA LEU A 80 -5.96 8.01 12.96
C LEU A 80 -5.43 6.86 12.11
N GLY A 81 -4.17 6.50 12.26
CA GLY A 81 -3.60 5.27 11.72
C GLY A 81 -3.82 4.09 12.67
N ILE A 82 -4.26 2.96 12.16
CA ILE A 82 -4.27 1.70 12.91
C ILE A 82 -3.47 0.63 12.16
N ASP A 83 -2.76 -0.21 12.90
CA ASP A 83 -2.03 -1.34 12.35
C ASP A 83 -2.12 -2.55 13.29
N ILE A 84 -2.25 -3.75 12.70
CA ILE A 84 -2.29 -5.01 13.46
C ILE A 84 -0.91 -5.38 14.00
N ALA A 85 0.15 -4.90 13.35
CA ALA A 85 1.52 -5.15 13.75
C ALA A 85 1.88 -4.41 15.05
N ASP A 86 2.85 -4.97 15.78
CA ASP A 86 3.43 -4.33 16.95
C ASP A 86 4.32 -3.15 16.55
N ARG A 87 4.48 -2.18 17.44
CA ARG A 87 5.32 -1.01 17.19
C ARG A 87 6.80 -1.33 16.91
N ASP A 88 7.27 -2.50 17.37
CA ASP A 88 8.64 -2.96 17.13
C ASP A 88 8.81 -3.71 15.81
N TYR A 89 7.73 -3.92 15.06
CA TYR A 89 7.77 -4.53 13.73
C TYR A 89 8.47 -3.63 12.71
N GLY A 90 9.17 -4.25 11.76
CA GLY A 90 9.84 -3.56 10.66
C GLY A 90 11.33 -3.27 10.90
N THR A 91 12.07 -3.24 9.80
CA THR A 91 13.52 -2.97 9.78
C THR A 91 13.88 -2.28 8.46
N PRO A 92 14.80 -1.36 8.40
CA PRO A 92 15.73 -0.90 9.44
C PRO A 92 15.17 0.17 10.40
N VAL A 93 13.94 0.63 10.19
CA VAL A 93 13.20 1.55 11.06
C VAL A 93 11.91 0.85 11.44
N SER A 94 11.64 0.69 12.74
CA SER A 94 10.39 0.07 13.18
C SER A 94 9.21 1.02 13.01
N LEU A 95 7.98 0.48 13.04
CA LEU A 95 6.75 1.26 12.97
C LEU A 95 6.72 2.33 14.07
N GLY A 96 7.05 1.93 15.30
CA GLY A 96 7.10 2.84 16.44
C GLY A 96 8.11 3.96 16.27
N GLN A 97 9.33 3.65 15.82
CA GLN A 97 10.35 4.67 15.55
C GLN A 97 9.89 5.66 14.47
N SER A 98 9.24 5.18 13.44
CA SER A 98 8.73 6.02 12.36
C SER A 98 7.63 6.96 12.86
N PHE A 99 6.66 6.44 13.62
CA PHE A 99 5.58 7.27 14.17
C PHE A 99 6.06 8.21 15.29
N ASP A 100 6.99 7.80 16.15
CA ASP A 100 7.59 8.71 17.15
C ASP A 100 8.23 9.93 16.47
N HIS A 101 8.86 9.72 15.30
CA HIS A 101 9.43 10.80 14.51
C HIS A 101 8.35 11.70 13.89
N LEU A 102 7.30 11.13 13.28
CA LEU A 102 6.19 11.89 12.71
C LEU A 102 5.42 12.69 13.77
N LEU A 103 5.13 12.07 14.92
CA LEU A 103 4.41 12.70 16.03
C LEU A 103 5.20 13.86 16.67
N ALA A 104 6.52 13.78 16.67
CA ALA A 104 7.38 14.87 17.12
C ALA A 104 7.51 16.00 16.08
N GLY A 105 7.12 15.77 14.84
CA GLY A 105 7.23 16.67 13.71
C GLY A 105 6.04 17.63 13.56
N PRO A 106 6.05 18.45 12.49
CA PRO A 106 5.00 19.44 12.21
C PRO A 106 3.60 18.85 12.01
N LEU A 107 3.51 17.59 11.54
CA LEU A 107 2.25 16.89 11.32
C LEU A 107 1.66 16.27 12.59
N GLY A 108 2.46 16.13 13.66
CA GLY A 108 2.09 15.33 14.84
C GLY A 108 0.80 15.75 15.55
N LYS A 109 0.39 17.02 15.45
CA LYS A 109 -0.88 17.50 16.03
C LYS A 109 -2.12 17.01 15.29
N ARG A 110 -1.95 16.47 14.08
CA ARG A 110 -3.02 15.97 13.19
C ARG A 110 -3.07 14.45 13.14
N LEU A 111 -2.19 13.77 13.90
CA LEU A 111 -1.97 12.35 13.83
C LEU A 111 -2.21 11.68 15.17
N ASP A 112 -2.87 10.53 15.13
CA ASP A 112 -2.82 9.51 16.16
C ASP A 112 -2.49 8.16 15.53
N VAL A 113 -1.92 7.24 16.32
CA VAL A 113 -1.64 5.88 15.87
C VAL A 113 -1.98 4.86 16.97
N ARG A 114 -2.52 3.71 16.55
CA ARG A 114 -2.76 2.56 17.41
C ARG A 114 -2.19 1.31 16.76
N PHE A 115 -1.11 0.79 17.33
CA PHE A 115 -0.54 -0.50 16.96
C PHE A 115 -1.29 -1.66 17.65
N THR A 116 -1.02 -2.90 17.23
CA THR A 116 -1.69 -4.11 17.73
C THR A 116 -3.21 -3.99 17.71
N THR A 117 -3.73 -3.25 16.71
CA THR A 117 -5.14 -2.94 16.57
C THR A 117 -5.68 -3.58 15.29
N ASP A 118 -6.48 -4.63 15.45
CA ASP A 118 -7.18 -5.28 14.34
C ASP A 118 -8.48 -4.52 14.06
N ALA A 119 -8.64 -4.07 12.81
CA ALA A 119 -9.84 -3.37 12.36
C ALA A 119 -11.13 -4.18 12.56
N LEU A 120 -11.07 -5.53 12.53
CA LEU A 120 -12.21 -6.41 12.79
C LEU A 120 -12.68 -6.41 14.25
N THR A 121 -11.83 -6.03 15.19
CA THR A 121 -12.14 -6.02 16.62
C THR A 121 -12.21 -4.62 17.22
N ALA A 122 -11.70 -3.63 16.50
CA ALA A 122 -11.82 -2.23 16.88
C ALA A 122 -13.28 -1.78 16.87
N THR A 123 -13.59 -0.77 17.66
CA THR A 123 -14.94 -0.18 17.71
C THR A 123 -14.85 1.33 17.71
N PHE A 124 -15.60 1.95 16.83
CA PHE A 124 -15.76 3.40 16.74
C PHE A 124 -17.25 3.74 16.63
N PRO A 125 -17.67 4.95 17.03
CA PRO A 125 -19.01 5.41 16.76
C PRO A 125 -19.34 5.43 15.25
N ASP A 126 -20.62 5.34 14.94
CA ASP A 126 -21.08 5.59 13.57
C ASP A 126 -20.69 7.01 13.15
N ASP A 127 -20.31 7.16 11.88
CA ASP A 127 -19.90 8.44 11.30
C ASP A 127 -18.73 9.14 12.03
N ALA A 128 -17.86 8.37 12.70
CA ALA A 128 -16.67 8.91 13.39
C ALA A 128 -15.64 9.51 12.43
N PHE A 129 -15.67 9.06 11.17
CA PHE A 129 -14.72 9.48 10.13
C PHE A 129 -15.45 9.88 8.85
N ASP A 130 -14.87 10.84 8.11
CA ASP A 130 -15.31 11.16 6.76
C ASP A 130 -14.85 10.09 5.77
N TYR A 131 -13.63 9.59 5.97
CA TYR A 131 -12.99 8.60 5.12
C TYR A 131 -12.40 7.45 5.92
N VAL A 132 -12.54 6.24 5.38
CA VAL A 132 -11.69 5.08 5.70
C VAL A 132 -10.77 4.84 4.52
N VAL A 133 -9.46 4.71 4.77
CA VAL A 133 -8.42 4.51 3.76
C VAL A 133 -7.75 3.16 3.96
N LEU A 134 -7.66 2.36 2.90
CA LEU A 134 -6.80 1.19 2.77
C LEU A 134 -5.87 1.41 1.57
N SER A 135 -4.59 1.64 1.84
CA SER A 135 -3.61 1.96 0.80
C SER A 135 -2.52 0.90 0.74
N GLN A 136 -2.51 0.10 -0.33
CA GLN A 136 -1.50 -0.93 -0.61
C GLN A 136 -1.26 -1.89 0.57
N CYS A 137 -2.33 -2.29 1.24
CA CYS A 137 -2.30 -3.21 2.37
C CYS A 137 -3.22 -4.43 2.21
N SER A 138 -3.96 -4.54 1.10
CA SER A 138 -4.93 -5.63 0.93
C SER A 138 -4.26 -6.99 0.78
N TRP A 139 -3.07 -7.06 0.21
CA TRP A 139 -2.35 -8.34 0.03
C TRP A 139 -1.86 -8.96 1.33
N TYR A 140 -1.87 -8.22 2.44
CA TYR A 140 -1.58 -8.75 3.78
C TYR A 140 -2.76 -9.50 4.41
N PHE A 141 -3.98 -9.36 3.88
CA PHE A 141 -5.15 -10.11 4.37
C PHE A 141 -5.01 -11.61 4.07
N ALA A 142 -5.45 -12.44 5.00
CA ALA A 142 -5.32 -13.89 4.87
C ALA A 142 -6.29 -14.50 3.84
N SER A 143 -7.38 -13.82 3.52
CA SER A 143 -8.37 -14.26 2.53
C SER A 143 -9.28 -13.13 2.05
N PRO A 144 -10.00 -13.34 0.92
CA PRO A 144 -11.04 -12.43 0.46
C PRO A 144 -12.15 -12.17 1.49
N GLU A 145 -12.51 -13.20 2.26
CA GLU A 145 -13.53 -13.12 3.29
C GLU A 145 -13.08 -12.19 4.41
N GLN A 146 -11.81 -12.28 4.85
CA GLN A 146 -11.29 -11.38 5.87
C GLN A 146 -11.32 -9.93 5.41
N LEU A 147 -10.92 -9.65 4.17
CA LEU A 147 -10.99 -8.29 3.61
C LEU A 147 -12.44 -7.80 3.55
N ARG A 148 -13.37 -8.63 3.04
CA ARG A 148 -14.80 -8.32 3.00
C ARG A 148 -15.35 -8.01 4.39
N ASP A 149 -15.07 -8.86 5.37
CA ASP A 149 -15.59 -8.72 6.73
C ASP A 149 -15.03 -7.46 7.41
N THR A 150 -13.75 -7.14 7.15
CA THR A 150 -13.14 -5.88 7.59
C THR A 150 -13.86 -4.68 6.97
N LEU A 151 -14.06 -4.67 5.65
CA LEU A 151 -14.73 -3.57 4.96
C LEU A 151 -16.19 -3.41 5.39
N ALA A 152 -16.90 -4.51 5.65
CA ALA A 152 -18.26 -4.50 6.18
C ALA A 152 -18.31 -3.96 7.61
N HIS A 153 -17.34 -4.37 8.45
CA HIS A 153 -17.27 -3.95 9.85
C HIS A 153 -17.00 -2.44 10.01
N VAL A 154 -16.12 -1.89 9.17
CA VAL A 154 -15.76 -0.45 9.23
C VAL A 154 -16.78 0.46 8.53
N ARG A 155 -17.71 -0.11 7.76
CA ARG A 155 -18.68 0.65 6.97
C ARG A 155 -19.54 1.63 7.77
N PRO A 156 -20.02 1.32 8.98
CA PRO A 156 -20.77 2.29 9.80
C PRO A 156 -19.92 3.50 10.23
N TRP A 157 -18.62 3.35 10.33
CA TRP A 157 -17.72 4.36 10.89
C TRP A 157 -17.42 5.51 9.96
N ALA A 158 -17.58 5.33 8.64
CA ALA A 158 -17.19 6.34 7.67
C ALA A 158 -18.20 6.50 6.53
N CYS A 159 -18.25 7.72 5.97
CA CYS A 159 -19.09 8.02 4.83
C CYS A 159 -18.52 7.47 3.52
N ARG A 160 -17.18 7.39 3.40
CA ARG A 160 -16.46 7.03 2.20
C ARG A 160 -15.34 6.05 2.46
N LEU A 161 -15.18 5.12 1.53
CA LEU A 161 -14.04 4.21 1.43
C LEU A 161 -13.11 4.68 0.31
N CYS A 162 -11.83 4.83 0.63
CA CYS A 162 -10.74 5.08 -0.29
C CYS A 162 -9.80 3.86 -0.29
N PHE A 163 -9.63 3.25 -1.43
CA PHE A 163 -8.84 2.03 -1.56
C PHE A 163 -7.82 2.16 -2.67
N SER A 164 -6.62 1.59 -2.51
CA SER A 164 -5.63 1.45 -3.58
C SER A 164 -4.84 0.16 -3.47
N GLU A 165 -4.51 -0.42 -4.63
CA GLU A 165 -3.59 -1.57 -4.71
C GLU A 165 -2.94 -1.64 -6.10
N TRP A 166 -1.91 -2.45 -6.23
CA TRP A 166 -1.26 -2.75 -7.50
C TRP A 166 -2.21 -3.49 -8.45
N ASP A 167 -2.27 -3.04 -9.69
CA ASP A 167 -3.02 -3.72 -10.74
C ASP A 167 -2.17 -4.86 -11.33
N LEU A 168 -2.65 -6.09 -11.18
CA LEU A 168 -1.97 -7.28 -11.70
C LEU A 168 -1.99 -7.38 -13.23
N ARG A 169 -2.46 -6.35 -13.93
CA ARG A 169 -2.50 -6.26 -15.40
C ARG A 169 -1.41 -5.32 -15.90
N PRO A 170 -0.21 -5.83 -16.26
CA PRO A 170 0.86 -4.99 -16.77
C PRO A 170 0.42 -4.29 -18.05
N THR A 171 0.79 -3.03 -18.19
CA THR A 171 0.57 -2.22 -19.40
C THR A 171 1.84 -2.05 -20.24
N ALA A 172 2.97 -2.48 -19.68
CA ALA A 172 4.27 -2.45 -20.33
C ALA A 172 5.08 -3.72 -19.98
N VAL A 173 5.98 -4.13 -20.88
CA VAL A 173 6.76 -5.35 -20.70
C VAL A 173 7.74 -5.27 -19.53
N GLU A 174 8.19 -4.09 -19.19
CA GLU A 174 9.08 -3.80 -18.06
C GLU A 174 8.40 -4.05 -16.70
N GLN A 175 7.07 -4.16 -16.67
CA GLN A 175 6.28 -4.46 -15.46
C GLN A 175 6.10 -5.97 -15.22
N VAL A 176 6.42 -6.80 -16.21
CA VAL A 176 6.30 -8.26 -16.09
C VAL A 176 7.15 -8.84 -14.96
N PRO A 177 8.39 -8.37 -14.69
CA PRO A 177 9.14 -8.86 -13.54
C PRO A 177 8.46 -8.58 -12.20
N HIS A 178 7.84 -7.43 -12.01
CA HIS A 178 7.06 -7.14 -10.80
C HIS A 178 5.87 -8.09 -10.66
N LEU A 179 5.11 -8.33 -11.73
CA LEU A 179 4.02 -9.32 -11.71
C LEU A 179 4.53 -10.72 -11.34
N LEU A 180 5.62 -11.17 -11.96
CA LEU A 180 6.19 -12.49 -11.67
C LEU A 180 6.65 -12.60 -10.21
N SER A 181 7.23 -11.55 -9.64
CA SER A 181 7.70 -11.56 -8.26
C SER A 181 6.54 -11.73 -7.25
N VAL A 182 5.44 -11.02 -7.44
CA VAL A 182 4.27 -11.16 -6.55
C VAL A 182 3.55 -12.50 -6.74
N LEU A 183 3.52 -13.03 -7.97
CA LEU A 183 3.00 -14.38 -8.24
C LEU A 183 3.84 -15.48 -7.58
N VAL A 184 5.16 -15.36 -7.61
CA VAL A 184 6.08 -16.28 -6.92
C VAL A 184 5.81 -16.27 -5.42
N GLN A 185 5.74 -15.10 -4.80
CA GLN A 185 5.46 -14.96 -3.37
C GLN A 185 4.10 -15.56 -3.00
N ALA A 186 3.05 -15.24 -3.74
CA ALA A 186 1.70 -15.76 -3.51
C ALA A 186 1.62 -17.29 -3.59
N GLN A 187 2.35 -17.90 -4.53
CA GLN A 187 2.39 -19.36 -4.66
C GLN A 187 3.14 -20.03 -3.51
N ILE A 188 4.23 -19.43 -3.03
CA ILE A 188 4.96 -19.91 -1.86
C ILE A 188 4.05 -19.87 -0.63
N GLU A 189 3.34 -18.77 -0.42
CA GLU A 189 2.42 -18.58 0.70
C GLU A 189 1.25 -19.60 0.62
N ALA A 190 0.61 -19.71 -0.55
CA ALA A 190 -0.49 -20.65 -0.80
C ALA A 190 -0.04 -22.12 -0.72
N GLY A 191 1.20 -22.42 -1.05
CA GLY A 191 1.81 -23.74 -0.94
C GLY A 191 2.07 -24.21 0.48
N GLY A 192 1.79 -23.38 1.49
CA GLY A 192 1.87 -23.72 2.91
C GLY A 192 3.11 -23.21 3.64
N SER A 193 4.03 -22.55 2.95
CA SER A 193 5.17 -21.86 3.59
C SER A 193 4.75 -20.45 4.03
N ARG A 194 3.80 -20.41 4.96
CA ARG A 194 3.25 -19.16 5.49
C ARG A 194 4.28 -18.41 6.31
N GLY A 195 4.39 -17.11 6.06
CA GLY A 195 5.35 -16.24 6.70
C GLY A 195 4.81 -14.84 6.98
N ASN A 196 5.71 -13.92 7.28
CA ASN A 196 5.40 -12.50 7.46
C ASN A 196 5.62 -11.72 6.15
N GLY A 197 5.42 -12.38 5.00
CA GLY A 197 5.60 -11.78 3.70
C GLY A 197 4.54 -10.74 3.35
N ASN A 198 4.87 -9.88 2.40
CA ASN A 198 3.99 -8.81 1.93
C ASN A 198 2.78 -9.33 1.14
N VAL A 199 2.91 -10.53 0.55
CA VAL A 199 1.87 -11.10 -0.31
C VAL A 199 1.34 -12.38 0.33
N ARG A 200 0.20 -12.30 1.02
CA ARG A 200 -0.52 -13.46 1.56
C ARG A 200 -1.65 -13.90 0.64
N THR A 201 -2.39 -12.93 0.10
CA THR A 201 -3.49 -13.17 -0.83
C THR A 201 -3.40 -12.13 -1.94
N LEU A 202 -3.30 -12.59 -3.19
CA LEU A 202 -3.39 -11.68 -4.33
C LEU A 202 -4.85 -11.39 -4.66
N PHE A 203 -5.15 -10.12 -4.83
CA PHE A 203 -6.42 -9.63 -5.32
C PHE A 203 -6.21 -8.92 -6.66
N GLY A 204 -6.94 -9.33 -7.69
CA GLY A 204 -7.09 -8.52 -8.88
C GLY A 204 -8.13 -7.43 -8.68
N LEU A 205 -8.17 -6.44 -9.57
CA LEU A 205 -9.13 -5.33 -9.48
C LEU A 205 -10.59 -5.81 -9.41
N ASP A 206 -10.94 -6.82 -10.22
CA ASP A 206 -12.30 -7.36 -10.24
C ASP A 206 -12.66 -8.10 -8.94
N ASP A 207 -11.67 -8.72 -8.27
CA ASP A 207 -11.87 -9.34 -6.95
C ASP A 207 -12.15 -8.26 -5.90
N VAL A 208 -11.38 -7.17 -5.91
CA VAL A 208 -11.57 -6.06 -4.97
C VAL A 208 -12.93 -5.39 -5.19
N HIS A 209 -13.36 -5.17 -6.43
CA HIS A 209 -14.69 -4.63 -6.70
C HIS A 209 -15.79 -5.52 -6.12
N ARG A 210 -15.70 -6.85 -6.26
CA ARG A 210 -16.66 -7.78 -5.66
C ARG A 210 -16.64 -7.71 -4.14
N VAL A 211 -15.46 -7.73 -3.54
CA VAL A 211 -15.28 -7.67 -2.08
C VAL A 211 -15.87 -6.38 -1.51
N ILE A 212 -15.62 -5.24 -2.15
CA ILE A 212 -16.18 -3.93 -1.76
C ILE A 212 -17.72 -3.93 -1.84
N ALA A 213 -18.26 -4.44 -2.95
CA ALA A 213 -19.72 -4.55 -3.14
C ALA A 213 -20.37 -5.52 -2.13
N ASP A 214 -19.76 -6.68 -1.91
CA ASP A 214 -20.24 -7.69 -0.95
C ASP A 214 -20.17 -7.18 0.51
N ALA A 215 -19.26 -6.24 0.80
CA ALA A 215 -19.17 -5.53 2.07
C ALA A 215 -20.22 -4.39 2.22
N GLY A 216 -21.04 -4.16 1.19
CA GLY A 216 -22.14 -3.20 1.18
C GLY A 216 -21.75 -1.80 0.75
N TRP A 217 -20.54 -1.56 0.26
CA TRP A 217 -20.11 -0.28 -0.30
C TRP A 217 -20.50 -0.19 -1.77
N GLN A 218 -20.81 1.02 -2.22
CA GLN A 218 -21.07 1.29 -3.63
C GLN A 218 -19.84 1.97 -4.25
N VAL A 219 -19.26 1.33 -5.27
CA VAL A 219 -18.13 1.91 -6.01
C VAL A 219 -18.62 3.06 -6.87
N ASP A 220 -18.09 4.26 -6.62
CA ASP A 220 -18.42 5.48 -7.38
C ASP A 220 -17.46 5.69 -8.55
N ALA A 221 -16.16 5.45 -8.31
CA ALA A 221 -15.11 5.67 -9.31
C ALA A 221 -13.93 4.73 -9.09
N THR A 222 -13.28 4.39 -10.20
CA THR A 222 -11.99 3.68 -10.23
C THR A 222 -11.06 4.44 -11.16
N HIS A 223 -9.85 4.74 -10.71
CA HIS A 223 -8.84 5.44 -11.50
C HIS A 223 -7.53 4.64 -11.52
N THR A 224 -6.76 4.80 -12.57
CA THR A 224 -5.36 4.34 -12.62
C THR A 224 -4.45 5.49 -12.21
N VAL A 225 -3.52 5.22 -11.32
CA VAL A 225 -2.51 6.17 -10.87
C VAL A 225 -1.15 5.73 -11.38
N ASP A 226 -0.41 6.67 -11.95
CA ASP A 226 0.94 6.43 -12.47
C ASP A 226 1.89 6.13 -11.31
N ALA A 227 2.54 4.96 -11.38
CA ALA A 227 3.54 4.47 -10.44
C ALA A 227 4.97 4.51 -11.02
N THR A 228 5.18 5.26 -12.11
CA THR A 228 6.50 5.41 -12.73
C THR A 228 7.51 5.96 -11.73
N GLY A 229 8.67 5.34 -11.68
CA GLY A 229 9.76 5.70 -10.76
C GLY A 229 9.66 5.10 -9.37
N MET A 230 8.58 4.36 -9.05
CA MET A 230 8.50 3.58 -7.81
C MET A 230 9.52 2.43 -7.82
N HIS A 231 10.14 2.20 -6.67
CA HIS A 231 11.15 1.15 -6.48
C HIS A 231 10.60 -0.19 -6.00
N ASP A 232 9.29 -0.29 -5.88
CA ASP A 232 8.61 -1.47 -5.34
C ASP A 232 8.87 -2.72 -6.17
N ALA A 233 8.98 -2.59 -7.49
CA ALA A 233 9.35 -3.70 -8.36
C ALA A 233 10.70 -4.32 -7.96
N ASP A 234 11.71 -3.49 -7.69
CA ASP A 234 13.04 -3.97 -7.29
C ASP A 234 12.98 -4.67 -5.92
N TRP A 235 12.21 -4.14 -4.97
CA TRP A 235 12.05 -4.73 -3.65
C TRP A 235 11.30 -6.06 -3.72
N GLU A 236 10.18 -6.11 -4.44
CA GLU A 236 9.39 -7.34 -4.57
C GLU A 236 10.14 -8.44 -5.32
N ILE A 237 10.95 -8.07 -6.33
CA ILE A 237 11.85 -9.02 -7.03
C ILE A 237 12.90 -9.57 -6.06
N ALA A 238 13.54 -8.71 -5.26
CA ALA A 238 14.54 -9.14 -4.29
C ALA A 238 13.92 -10.09 -3.25
N ILE A 239 12.77 -9.77 -2.69
CA ILE A 239 12.05 -10.60 -1.73
C ILE A 239 11.68 -11.97 -2.35
N ALA A 240 11.12 -11.97 -3.56
CA ALA A 240 10.76 -13.21 -4.24
C ALA A 240 11.97 -14.14 -4.47
N LEU A 241 13.09 -13.56 -4.87
CA LEU A 241 14.33 -14.33 -5.11
C LEU A 241 14.97 -14.82 -3.81
N ASP A 242 14.91 -14.04 -2.73
CA ASP A 242 15.33 -14.47 -1.39
C ASP A 242 14.49 -15.65 -0.90
N TYR A 243 13.15 -15.60 -1.09
CA TYR A 243 12.27 -16.71 -0.73
C TYR A 243 12.59 -17.99 -1.49
N VAL A 244 12.89 -17.89 -2.79
CA VAL A 244 13.28 -19.04 -3.61
C VAL A 244 14.66 -19.58 -3.21
N SER A 245 15.53 -18.75 -2.67
CA SER A 245 16.85 -19.13 -2.20
C SER A 245 16.86 -19.77 -0.79
N ASP A 246 15.77 -19.60 -0.05
CA ASP A 246 15.57 -20.19 1.28
C ASP A 246 15.21 -21.69 1.13
N HIS A 247 16.17 -22.55 1.44
CA HIS A 247 16.03 -24.00 1.31
C HIS A 247 14.91 -24.57 2.18
N ASP A 248 14.74 -24.08 3.40
CA ASP A 248 13.75 -24.60 4.35
C ASP A 248 12.34 -24.22 3.87
N ARG A 249 12.18 -22.97 3.42
CA ARG A 249 10.95 -22.46 2.82
C ARG A 249 10.56 -23.26 1.58
N MET A 250 11.50 -23.48 0.67
CA MET A 250 11.24 -24.26 -0.54
C MET A 250 10.99 -25.73 -0.27
N ALA A 251 11.67 -26.34 0.72
CA ALA A 251 11.47 -27.73 1.10
C ALA A 251 10.08 -27.99 1.71
N ALA A 252 9.48 -26.98 2.36
CA ALA A 252 8.12 -27.06 2.91
C ALA A 252 7.03 -27.12 1.85
N LEU A 253 7.32 -26.73 0.60
CA LEU A 253 6.34 -26.72 -0.49
C LEU A 253 6.13 -28.13 -1.07
N PRO A 254 4.90 -28.46 -1.54
CA PRO A 254 4.65 -29.60 -2.41
C PRO A 254 5.59 -29.60 -3.62
N ALA A 255 5.99 -30.78 -4.08
CA ALA A 255 7.00 -30.91 -5.13
C ALA A 255 6.62 -30.16 -6.42
N GLU A 256 5.35 -30.23 -6.80
CA GLU A 256 4.81 -29.58 -7.99
C GLU A 256 4.85 -28.06 -7.87
N ILE A 257 4.48 -27.52 -6.71
CA ILE A 257 4.53 -26.07 -6.43
C ILE A 257 5.98 -25.60 -6.41
N ARG A 258 6.88 -26.33 -5.77
CA ARG A 258 8.31 -26.02 -5.74
C ARG A 258 8.91 -25.94 -7.15
N GLN A 259 8.57 -26.92 -8.03
CA GLN A 259 9.03 -26.92 -9.42
C GLN A 259 8.46 -25.72 -10.20
N LEU A 260 7.19 -25.41 -10.02
CA LEU A 260 6.55 -24.27 -10.66
C LEU A 260 7.20 -22.95 -10.24
N VAL A 261 7.38 -22.75 -8.93
CA VAL A 261 8.04 -21.56 -8.35
C VAL A 261 9.47 -21.42 -8.86
N ALA A 262 10.26 -22.52 -8.92
CA ALA A 262 11.62 -22.48 -9.45
C ALA A 262 11.65 -22.04 -10.92
N THR A 263 10.76 -22.59 -11.75
CA THR A 263 10.64 -22.21 -13.17
C THR A 263 10.27 -20.74 -13.33
N GLN A 264 9.34 -20.25 -12.53
CA GLN A 264 8.93 -18.83 -12.57
C GLN A 264 10.03 -17.90 -12.06
N ALA A 265 10.81 -18.31 -11.07
CA ALA A 265 11.94 -17.53 -10.59
C ALA A 265 13.05 -17.40 -11.67
N ASP A 266 13.28 -18.46 -12.46
CA ASP A 266 14.22 -18.40 -13.59
C ASP A 266 13.71 -17.47 -14.68
N LEU A 267 12.40 -17.52 -14.99
CA LEU A 267 11.77 -16.58 -15.90
C LEU A 267 11.84 -15.13 -15.38
N LEU A 268 11.60 -14.92 -14.08
CA LEU A 268 11.74 -13.63 -13.43
C LEU A 268 13.15 -13.04 -13.61
N ARG A 269 14.19 -13.84 -13.29
CA ARG A 269 15.61 -13.43 -13.46
C ARG A 269 15.94 -13.05 -14.91
N ALA A 270 15.48 -13.88 -15.85
CA ALA A 270 15.72 -13.65 -17.27
C ALA A 270 15.01 -12.37 -17.76
N THR A 271 13.71 -12.21 -17.43
CA THR A 271 12.91 -11.07 -17.87
C THR A 271 13.41 -9.76 -17.26
N ALA A 272 13.71 -9.74 -15.96
CA ALA A 272 14.28 -8.57 -15.27
C ALA A 272 15.59 -8.10 -15.91
N ARG A 273 16.47 -9.04 -16.24
CA ARG A 273 17.75 -8.72 -16.90
C ARG A 273 17.58 -8.18 -18.33
N GLU A 274 16.60 -8.70 -19.08
CA GLU A 274 16.42 -8.37 -20.49
C GLU A 274 15.56 -7.12 -20.71
N ARG A 275 14.61 -6.86 -19.84
CA ARG A 275 13.58 -5.84 -20.00
C ARG A 275 13.67 -4.70 -18.99
N GLY A 276 14.44 -4.88 -17.89
CA GLY A 276 14.44 -3.97 -16.76
C GLY A 276 13.26 -4.21 -15.82
N ASN A 277 13.13 -3.35 -14.82
CA ASN A 277 12.14 -3.46 -13.75
C ASN A 277 11.33 -2.16 -13.68
N ALA A 278 10.03 -2.26 -13.86
CA ALA A 278 9.11 -1.15 -13.61
C ALA A 278 7.99 -1.62 -12.67
N ALA A 279 7.52 -0.72 -11.83
CA ALA A 279 6.39 -1.01 -10.97
C ALA A 279 5.11 -1.26 -11.80
N LEU A 280 4.27 -2.17 -11.35
CA LEU A 280 2.93 -2.38 -11.88
C LEU A 280 2.12 -1.08 -11.82
N PRO A 281 1.07 -0.92 -12.63
CA PRO A 281 0.12 0.16 -12.43
C PRO A 281 -0.55 0.06 -11.06
N VAL A 282 -1.05 1.17 -10.56
CA VAL A 282 -1.86 1.20 -9.32
C VAL A 282 -3.26 1.69 -9.67
N TYR A 283 -4.25 1.05 -9.09
CA TYR A 283 -5.61 1.57 -9.14
C TYR A 283 -6.02 2.18 -7.81
N THR A 284 -6.91 3.17 -7.88
CA THR A 284 -7.63 3.72 -6.73
C THR A 284 -9.13 3.53 -6.92
N ILE A 285 -9.82 3.29 -5.83
CA ILE A 285 -11.28 3.14 -5.79
C ILE A 285 -11.82 4.13 -4.76
N ASN A 286 -12.86 4.85 -5.16
CA ASN A 286 -13.72 5.62 -4.28
C ASN A 286 -15.08 4.90 -4.18
N ALA A 287 -15.54 4.67 -2.95
CA ALA A 287 -16.85 4.08 -2.73
C ALA A 287 -17.60 4.81 -1.62
N GLY A 288 -18.92 4.90 -1.76
CA GLY A 288 -19.85 5.44 -0.77
C GLY A 288 -20.60 4.33 -0.03
N ARG A 289 -21.25 4.68 1.10
CA ARG A 289 -22.16 3.79 1.83
C ARG A 289 -23.43 3.51 1.07
#